data_88424a2c9337a45b41dae3bc95953095
#
_entry.id   88424a2c9337a45b41dae3bc95953095
#
_cell.length_a   1.000
_cell.length_b   1.000
_cell.length_c   1.000
_cell.angle_alpha   90.00
_cell.angle_beta   90.00
_cell.angle_gamma   90.00
#
_symmetry.space_group_name_H-M   'P 1'
#
loop_
_entity.id
_entity.type
_entity.pdbx_description
1 polymer ?
#
loop_
_entity_poly.entity_id
_entity_poly.type
_entity_poly.pdbx_seq_one_letter_code
_entity_poly.pdbx_strand_id
1 'polypeptide(L)'
;LAGLRTICPHFHLSLQSGCDATLKRMNRRYTTEEYEKGCQILRKYFDRPAITTDVIVGFPQETEEEFARTIEFLKRIHFYEMHVFKYSRRAGTRAADMPGQLTENQKGQRSDVLLKLDQEMSLEYRRSFLGEEKEVLMEEKIVIDGTEYLVGHTREYVKAAIPWEEGKKRRHDHWNNGFH
;
A
#
# COMPACT_ATOMS: atom_id res chain seq x y z
N LEU A 1 19.65 10.05 4.31
CA LEU A 1 19.22 8.76 3.74
C LEU A 1 19.03 8.87 2.21
N ALA A 2 18.37 9.90 1.69
CA ALA A 2 18.08 10.06 0.26
C ALA A 2 19.33 10.11 -0.66
N GLY A 3 20.51 10.42 -0.13
CA GLY A 3 21.78 10.38 -0.88
C GLY A 3 22.42 9.00 -0.96
N LEU A 4 21.84 7.98 -0.30
CA LEU A 4 22.40 6.64 -0.29
C LEU A 4 21.76 5.79 -1.41
N ARG A 5 22.56 5.39 -2.39
CA ARG A 5 22.11 4.53 -3.51
C ARG A 5 21.61 3.14 -3.08
N THR A 6 21.94 2.72 -1.88
CA THR A 6 21.54 1.42 -1.31
C THR A 6 20.13 1.39 -0.76
N ILE A 7 19.47 2.57 -0.58
CA ILE A 7 18.09 2.63 -0.10
C ILE A 7 17.16 2.59 -1.30
N CYS A 8 16.29 1.58 -1.30
CA CYS A 8 15.16 1.52 -2.24
C CYS A 8 14.09 2.53 -1.80
N PRO A 9 13.49 3.30 -2.73
CA PRO A 9 12.45 4.26 -2.40
C PRO A 9 11.09 3.59 -2.17
N HIS A 10 11.04 2.65 -1.22
CA HIS A 10 9.85 1.97 -0.75
C HIS A 10 9.75 2.10 0.77
N PHE A 11 8.63 2.63 1.26
CA PHE A 11 8.42 2.95 2.67
C PHE A 11 7.05 2.48 3.13
N HIS A 12 7.05 1.62 4.14
CA HIS A 12 5.82 1.23 4.80
C HIS A 12 5.58 2.10 6.03
N LEU A 13 4.49 2.87 6.01
CA LEU A 13 4.08 3.77 7.08
C LEU A 13 2.67 3.38 7.55
N SER A 14 2.55 2.70 8.70
CA SER A 14 1.24 2.27 9.22
C SER A 14 0.37 3.44 9.65
N LEU A 15 -0.68 3.77 8.87
CA LEU A 15 -1.63 4.85 9.13
C LEU A 15 -2.74 4.44 10.10
N GLN A 16 -3.29 3.27 9.92
CA GLN A 16 -4.42 2.68 10.64
C GLN A 16 -5.79 3.30 10.34
N SER A 17 -5.94 4.63 10.27
CA SER A 17 -7.16 5.34 9.87
C SER A 17 -6.83 6.73 9.34
N GLY A 18 -7.56 7.21 8.36
CA GLY A 18 -7.46 8.57 7.84
C GLY A 18 -8.34 9.59 8.57
N CYS A 19 -8.86 9.25 9.76
CA CYS A 19 -9.67 10.13 10.59
C CYS A 19 -9.10 10.27 12.00
N ASP A 20 -8.81 11.49 12.43
CA ASP A 20 -8.21 11.76 13.74
C ASP A 20 -9.05 11.28 14.92
N ALA A 21 -10.39 11.36 14.81
CA ALA A 21 -11.27 10.85 15.86
C ALA A 21 -11.13 9.33 16.04
N THR A 22 -11.01 8.59 14.93
CA THR A 22 -10.77 7.15 14.95
C THR A 22 -9.36 6.84 15.45
N LEU A 23 -8.33 7.56 14.99
CA LEU A 23 -6.95 7.41 15.47
C LEU A 23 -6.86 7.61 16.99
N LYS A 24 -7.54 8.64 17.52
CA LYS A 24 -7.62 8.89 18.96
C LYS A 24 -8.26 7.73 19.73
N ARG A 25 -9.35 7.15 19.21
CA ARG A 25 -9.98 5.96 19.81
C ARG A 25 -9.07 4.73 19.76
N MET A 26 -8.27 4.59 18.68
CA MET A 26 -7.22 3.57 18.55
C MET A 26 -6.01 3.82 19.45
N ASN A 27 -6.01 4.91 20.24
CA ASN A 27 -4.88 5.33 21.09
C ASN A 27 -3.61 5.64 20.27
N ARG A 28 -3.76 6.15 19.06
CA ARG A 28 -2.64 6.65 18.25
C ARG A 28 -2.29 8.07 18.68
N ARG A 29 -0.98 8.39 18.69
CA ARG A 29 -0.46 9.68 19.20
C ARG A 29 -0.15 10.67 18.08
N TYR A 30 -0.28 10.27 16.83
CA TYR A 30 -0.12 11.11 15.66
C TYR A 30 -1.47 11.50 15.07
N THR A 31 -1.49 12.58 14.31
CA THR A 31 -2.61 13.08 13.54
C THR A 31 -2.46 12.76 12.05
N THR A 32 -3.56 12.87 11.30
CA THR A 32 -3.54 12.76 9.84
C THR A 32 -2.64 13.81 9.21
N GLU A 33 -2.60 15.04 9.76
CA GLU A 33 -1.72 16.12 9.29
C GLU A 33 -0.23 15.78 9.47
N GLU A 34 0.15 15.25 10.65
CA GLU A 34 1.54 14.84 10.92
C GLU A 34 1.96 13.69 10.00
N TYR A 35 1.05 12.74 9.77
CA TYR A 35 1.29 11.63 8.85
C TYR A 35 1.48 12.13 7.41
N GLU A 36 0.63 13.03 6.93
CA GLU A 36 0.72 13.64 5.60
C GLU A 36 2.04 14.37 5.42
N LYS A 37 2.50 15.15 6.41
CA LYS A 37 3.82 15.79 6.41
C LYS A 37 4.95 14.77 6.25
N GLY A 38 4.85 13.61 6.90
CA GLY A 38 5.80 12.51 6.73
C GLY A 38 5.86 12.00 5.28
N CYS A 39 4.70 11.80 4.65
CA CYS A 39 4.62 11.39 3.25
C CYS A 39 5.20 12.47 2.31
N GLN A 40 4.91 13.75 2.57
CA GLN A 40 5.44 14.87 1.79
C GLN A 40 6.98 14.97 1.89
N ILE A 41 7.54 14.72 3.07
CA ILE A 41 9.00 14.66 3.26
C ILE A 41 9.60 13.55 2.40
N LEU A 42 9.02 12.35 2.39
CA LEU A 42 9.51 11.27 1.53
C LEU A 42 9.46 11.66 0.06
N ARG A 43 8.35 12.22 -0.42
CA ARG A 43 8.20 12.68 -1.81
C ARG A 43 9.10 13.84 -2.20
N LYS A 44 9.54 14.64 -1.23
CA LYS A 44 10.52 15.70 -1.46
C LYS A 44 11.93 15.16 -1.71
N TYR A 45 12.30 14.07 -1.04
CA TYR A 45 13.68 13.57 -1.08
C TYR A 45 13.87 12.33 -1.96
N PHE A 46 12.81 11.64 -2.32
CA PHE A 46 12.83 10.48 -3.20
C PHE A 46 11.93 10.74 -4.42
N ASP A 47 12.41 10.37 -5.58
CA ASP A 47 11.59 10.43 -6.79
C ASP A 47 10.56 9.31 -6.76
N ARG A 48 9.28 9.68 -6.82
CA ARG A 48 8.12 8.75 -6.82
C ARG A 48 8.27 7.56 -5.85
N PRO A 49 8.46 7.81 -4.53
CA PRO A 49 8.63 6.71 -3.59
C PRO A 49 7.34 5.88 -3.49
N ALA A 50 7.49 4.56 -3.47
CA ALA A 50 6.40 3.66 -3.10
C ALA A 50 6.08 3.85 -1.62
N ILE A 51 4.92 4.43 -1.32
CA ILE A 51 4.43 4.54 0.05
C ILE A 51 3.32 3.53 0.23
N THR A 52 3.51 2.58 1.15
CA THR A 52 2.51 1.56 1.51
C THR A 52 2.04 1.76 2.94
N THR A 53 0.86 1.27 3.26
CA THR A 53 0.27 1.48 4.58
C THR A 53 -0.64 0.35 5.02
N ASP A 54 -0.94 0.30 6.33
CA ASP A 54 -2.00 -0.51 6.91
C ASP A 54 -3.21 0.39 7.22
N VAL A 55 -4.42 -0.09 6.93
CA VAL A 55 -5.68 0.56 7.29
C VAL A 55 -6.62 -0.44 7.93
N ILE A 56 -7.20 -0.08 9.08
CA ILE A 56 -8.19 -0.88 9.78
C ILE A 56 -9.56 -0.24 9.57
N VAL A 57 -10.52 -1.00 9.01
CA VAL A 57 -11.91 -0.57 8.87
C VAL A 57 -12.80 -1.19 9.94
N GLY A 58 -13.83 -0.45 10.32
CA GLY A 58 -14.83 -0.92 11.27
C GLY A 58 -14.31 -1.00 12.71
N PHE A 59 -13.41 -0.11 13.10
CA PHE A 59 -13.05 0.07 14.50
C PHE A 59 -14.30 0.48 15.31
N PRO A 60 -14.44 0.07 16.59
CA PRO A 60 -15.63 0.42 17.39
C PRO A 60 -15.97 1.90 17.32
N GLN A 61 -17.27 2.20 17.11
CA GLN A 61 -17.83 3.55 16.96
C GLN A 61 -17.36 4.32 15.69
N GLU A 62 -16.73 3.68 14.72
CA GLU A 62 -16.42 4.34 13.46
C GLU A 62 -17.71 4.68 12.70
N THR A 63 -18.02 5.98 12.53
CA THR A 63 -19.22 6.42 11.81
C THR A 63 -19.01 6.43 10.29
N GLU A 64 -20.09 6.63 9.53
CA GLU A 64 -19.98 6.76 8.07
C GLU A 64 -19.20 8.02 7.68
N GLU A 65 -19.35 9.11 8.41
CA GLU A 65 -18.62 10.37 8.18
C GLU A 65 -17.12 10.19 8.46
N GLU A 66 -16.75 9.43 9.50
CA GLU A 66 -15.36 9.12 9.80
C GLU A 66 -14.73 8.21 8.75
N PHE A 67 -15.50 7.24 8.25
CA PHE A 67 -15.06 6.38 7.16
C PHE A 67 -14.92 7.18 5.85
N ALA A 68 -15.86 8.07 5.54
CA ALA A 68 -15.77 8.97 4.38
C ALA A 68 -14.50 9.86 4.45
N ARG A 69 -14.19 10.45 5.62
CA ARG A 69 -12.94 11.20 5.83
C ARG A 69 -11.70 10.34 5.61
N THR A 70 -11.75 9.08 6.03
CA THR A 70 -10.66 8.13 5.78
C THR A 70 -10.46 7.93 4.27
N ILE A 71 -11.52 7.71 3.50
CA ILE A 71 -11.44 7.58 2.03
C ILE A 71 -10.83 8.83 1.39
N GLU A 72 -11.30 10.03 1.77
CA GLU A 72 -10.77 11.30 1.26
C GLU A 72 -9.29 11.47 1.57
N PHE A 73 -8.88 11.13 2.78
CA PHE A 73 -7.47 11.17 3.19
C PHE A 73 -6.61 10.20 2.37
N LEU A 74 -7.06 8.96 2.20
CA LEU A 74 -6.34 7.94 1.43
C LEU A 74 -6.16 8.37 -0.03
N LYS A 75 -7.20 8.92 -0.67
CA LYS A 75 -7.13 9.50 -2.01
C LYS A 75 -6.13 10.66 -2.10
N ARG A 76 -6.11 11.54 -1.09
CA ARG A 76 -5.20 12.69 -1.06
C ARG A 76 -3.73 12.27 -0.90
N ILE A 77 -3.47 11.26 -0.04
CA ILE A 77 -2.11 10.74 0.11
C ILE A 77 -1.68 9.95 -1.12
N HIS A 78 -2.56 9.22 -1.76
CA HIS A 78 -2.28 8.42 -2.96
C HIS A 78 -1.19 7.38 -2.71
N PHE A 79 -1.55 6.33 -1.99
CA PHE A 79 -0.65 5.22 -1.66
C PHE A 79 -0.38 4.34 -2.88
N TYR A 80 0.79 3.68 -2.90
CA TYR A 80 1.05 2.61 -3.86
C TYR A 80 0.22 1.37 -3.52
N GLU A 81 0.24 0.94 -2.25
CA GLU A 81 -0.53 -0.21 -1.78
C GLU A 81 -1.01 0.00 -0.34
N MET A 82 -2.17 -0.55 -0.04
CA MET A 82 -2.76 -0.53 1.29
C MET A 82 -3.13 -1.95 1.73
N HIS A 83 -2.65 -2.35 2.90
CA HIS A 83 -3.15 -3.55 3.57
C HIS A 83 -4.41 -3.18 4.34
N VAL A 84 -5.57 -3.61 3.85
CA VAL A 84 -6.87 -3.33 4.45
C VAL A 84 -7.27 -4.46 5.39
N PHE A 85 -7.42 -4.14 6.68
CA PHE A 85 -7.82 -5.07 7.72
C PHE A 85 -9.20 -4.72 8.26
N LYS A 86 -10.08 -5.71 8.39
CA LYS A 86 -11.30 -5.58 9.19
C LYS A 86 -10.91 -5.65 10.67
N TYR A 87 -11.41 -4.72 11.48
CA TYR A 87 -11.19 -4.78 12.92
C TYR A 87 -11.64 -6.13 13.47
N SER A 88 -10.74 -6.82 14.15
CA SER A 88 -11.00 -8.09 14.83
C SER A 88 -10.98 -7.89 16.34
N ARG A 89 -12.07 -8.28 16.99
CA ARG A 89 -12.22 -8.18 18.44
C ARG A 89 -11.27 -9.16 19.13
N ARG A 90 -10.37 -8.65 19.96
CA ARG A 90 -9.40 -9.45 20.72
C ARG A 90 -9.69 -9.32 22.20
N ALA A 91 -9.99 -10.43 22.85
CA ALA A 91 -10.24 -10.46 24.31
C ALA A 91 -9.08 -9.81 25.09
N GLY A 92 -9.41 -9.09 26.16
CA GLY A 92 -8.43 -8.38 27.01
C GLY A 92 -7.91 -7.06 26.42
N THR A 93 -8.43 -6.59 25.29
CA THR A 93 -8.11 -5.26 24.76
C THR A 93 -9.22 -4.27 25.08
N ARG A 94 -8.86 -2.99 25.36
CA ARG A 94 -9.84 -1.91 25.57
C ARG A 94 -10.84 -1.81 24.43
N ALA A 95 -10.40 -1.98 23.20
CA ALA A 95 -11.26 -1.92 22.03
C ALA A 95 -12.31 -3.04 21.98
N ALA A 96 -12.02 -4.20 22.56
CA ALA A 96 -12.98 -5.30 22.65
C ALA A 96 -14.19 -4.97 23.54
N ASP A 97 -13.98 -4.12 24.55
CA ASP A 97 -15.01 -3.74 25.54
C ASP A 97 -15.71 -2.42 25.19
N MET A 98 -15.29 -1.76 24.09
CA MET A 98 -15.96 -0.54 23.62
C MET A 98 -17.37 -0.86 23.11
N PRO A 99 -18.38 -0.01 23.41
CA PRO A 99 -19.69 -0.08 22.77
C PRO A 99 -19.57 0.28 21.27
N GLY A 100 -20.65 0.07 20.51
CA GLY A 100 -20.70 0.46 19.10
C GLY A 100 -19.80 -0.38 18.21
N GLN A 101 -19.70 -1.67 18.50
CA GLN A 101 -19.05 -2.65 17.61
C GLN A 101 -19.80 -2.74 16.29
N LEU A 102 -19.10 -2.62 15.18
CA LEU A 102 -19.68 -2.76 13.85
C LEU A 102 -19.91 -4.24 13.52
N THR A 103 -20.93 -4.51 12.74
CA THR A 103 -21.23 -5.86 12.24
C THR A 103 -20.18 -6.29 11.20
N GLU A 104 -20.03 -7.60 11.02
CA GLU A 104 -19.11 -8.14 10.00
C GLU A 104 -19.50 -7.71 8.58
N ASN A 105 -20.81 -7.52 8.33
CA ASN A 105 -21.29 -7.01 7.04
C ASN A 105 -20.83 -5.56 6.80
N GLN A 106 -20.98 -4.66 7.78
CA GLN A 106 -20.51 -3.28 7.66
C GLN A 106 -18.99 -3.20 7.45
N LYS A 107 -18.23 -4.00 8.20
CA LYS A 107 -16.77 -4.11 8.01
C LYS A 107 -16.42 -4.65 6.62
N GLY A 108 -17.17 -5.64 6.12
CA GLY A 108 -17.01 -6.19 4.78
C GLY A 108 -17.20 -5.12 3.70
N GLN A 109 -18.32 -4.40 3.75
CA GLN A 109 -18.63 -3.32 2.80
C GLN A 109 -17.55 -2.24 2.79
N ARG A 110 -17.05 -1.80 3.96
CA ARG A 110 -15.97 -0.82 4.06
C ARG A 110 -14.65 -1.36 3.52
N SER A 111 -14.35 -2.62 3.80
CA SER A 111 -13.16 -3.29 3.25
C SER A 111 -13.20 -3.33 1.72
N ASP A 112 -14.33 -3.69 1.13
CA ASP A 112 -14.48 -3.79 -0.33
C ASP A 112 -14.29 -2.42 -1.00
N VAL A 113 -14.80 -1.34 -0.39
CA VAL A 113 -14.59 0.03 -0.88
C VAL A 113 -13.10 0.39 -0.88
N LEU A 114 -12.37 0.10 0.20
CA LEU A 114 -10.94 0.42 0.28
C LEU A 114 -10.08 -0.48 -0.60
N LEU A 115 -10.43 -1.76 -0.77
CA LEU A 115 -9.71 -2.66 -1.67
C LEU A 115 -9.85 -2.21 -3.13
N LYS A 116 -11.02 -1.71 -3.53
CA LYS A 116 -11.21 -1.12 -4.85
C LYS A 116 -10.37 0.14 -5.02
N LEU A 117 -10.38 1.04 -4.04
CA LEU A 117 -9.55 2.25 -4.06
C LEU A 117 -8.04 1.91 -4.14
N ASP A 118 -7.61 0.89 -3.39
CA ASP A 118 -6.23 0.40 -3.43
C ASP A 118 -5.83 -0.06 -4.84
N GLN A 119 -6.68 -0.87 -5.49
CA GLN A 119 -6.43 -1.35 -6.85
C GLN A 119 -6.30 -0.18 -7.85
N GLU A 120 -7.17 0.83 -7.75
CA GLU A 120 -7.14 2.03 -8.59
C GLU A 120 -5.81 2.81 -8.41
N MET A 121 -5.44 3.14 -7.18
CA MET A 121 -4.21 3.88 -6.86
C MET A 121 -2.94 3.08 -7.21
N SER A 122 -2.93 1.78 -6.91
CA SER A 122 -1.82 0.89 -7.23
C SER A 122 -1.59 0.79 -8.74
N LEU A 123 -2.67 0.72 -9.53
CA LEU A 123 -2.58 0.71 -10.99
C LEU A 123 -2.04 2.04 -11.53
N GLU A 124 -2.51 3.17 -11.02
CA GLU A 124 -2.02 4.49 -11.41
C GLU A 124 -0.53 4.65 -11.09
N TYR A 125 -0.10 4.24 -9.90
CA TYR A 125 1.30 4.27 -9.51
C TYR A 125 2.17 3.43 -10.47
N ARG A 126 1.79 2.19 -10.77
CA ARG A 126 2.51 1.33 -11.71
C ARG A 126 2.54 1.91 -13.10
N ARG A 127 1.43 2.48 -13.58
CA ARG A 127 1.36 3.14 -14.90
C ARG A 127 2.29 4.33 -15.04
N SER A 128 2.64 5.00 -13.94
CA SER A 128 3.58 6.13 -13.98
C SER A 128 5.00 5.75 -14.41
N PHE A 129 5.33 4.46 -14.42
CA PHE A 129 6.64 3.94 -14.86
C PHE A 129 6.63 3.36 -16.28
N LEU A 130 5.47 3.38 -16.97
CA LEU A 130 5.39 2.89 -18.33
C LEU A 130 6.32 3.69 -19.26
N GLY A 131 7.09 2.98 -20.06
CA GLY A 131 8.05 3.60 -20.98
C GLY A 131 9.39 3.93 -20.36
N GLU A 132 9.61 3.65 -19.08
CA GLU A 132 10.90 3.86 -18.42
C GLU A 132 11.71 2.57 -18.37
N GLU A 133 13.02 2.70 -18.47
CA GLU A 133 13.96 1.62 -18.20
C GLU A 133 14.18 1.51 -16.70
N LYS A 134 13.98 0.32 -16.12
CA LYS A 134 14.12 0.07 -14.69
C LYS A 134 15.00 -1.14 -14.41
N GLU A 135 15.81 -1.02 -13.38
CA GLU A 135 16.55 -2.14 -12.81
C GLU A 135 15.56 -3.02 -11.99
N VAL A 136 15.55 -4.33 -12.27
CA VAL A 136 14.67 -5.29 -11.61
C VAL A 136 15.52 -6.38 -10.95
N LEU A 137 15.32 -6.57 -9.65
CA LEU A 137 15.86 -7.73 -8.94
C LEU A 137 14.94 -8.94 -9.20
N MET A 138 15.41 -9.87 -10.03
CA MET A 138 14.67 -11.11 -10.32
C MET A 138 14.74 -12.06 -9.12
N GLU A 139 13.57 -12.52 -8.66
CA GLU A 139 13.43 -13.27 -7.41
C GLU A 139 12.98 -14.70 -7.63
N GLU A 140 11.93 -14.91 -8.43
CA GLU A 140 11.32 -16.23 -8.57
C GLU A 140 10.84 -16.52 -10.00
N LYS A 141 10.64 -17.79 -10.30
CA LYS A 141 10.00 -18.26 -11.52
C LYS A 141 8.57 -18.69 -11.20
N ILE A 142 7.62 -18.15 -11.95
CA ILE A 142 6.19 -18.48 -11.81
C ILE A 142 5.60 -18.92 -13.13
N VAL A 143 4.42 -19.55 -13.08
CA VAL A 143 3.65 -19.90 -14.27
C VAL A 143 2.36 -19.09 -14.26
N ILE A 144 2.09 -18.36 -15.35
CA ILE A 144 0.85 -17.62 -15.58
C ILE A 144 0.26 -18.13 -16.88
N ASP A 145 -0.97 -18.64 -16.84
CA ASP A 145 -1.70 -19.18 -18.01
C ASP A 145 -0.86 -20.17 -18.84
N GLY A 146 -0.10 -21.04 -18.16
CA GLY A 146 0.74 -22.07 -18.81
C GLY A 146 2.07 -21.56 -19.36
N THR A 147 2.36 -20.26 -19.27
CA THR A 147 3.64 -19.65 -19.66
C THR A 147 4.50 -19.38 -18.46
N GLU A 148 5.79 -19.75 -18.55
CA GLU A 148 6.77 -19.50 -17.50
C GLU A 148 7.28 -18.06 -17.56
N TYR A 149 7.32 -17.39 -16.40
CA TYR A 149 7.84 -16.05 -16.23
C TYR A 149 8.87 -16.01 -15.12
N LEU A 150 9.87 -15.17 -15.30
CA LEU A 150 10.76 -14.73 -14.22
C LEU A 150 10.18 -13.41 -13.68
N VAL A 151 9.94 -13.34 -12.38
CA VAL A 151 9.38 -12.16 -11.73
C VAL A 151 10.31 -11.60 -10.67
N GLY A 152 10.18 -10.30 -10.44
CA GLY A 152 10.98 -9.60 -9.47
C GLY A 152 10.44 -8.20 -9.20
N HIS A 153 11.19 -7.40 -8.44
CA HIS A 153 10.79 -6.04 -8.08
C HIS A 153 11.80 -5.00 -8.57
N THR A 154 11.28 -3.87 -9.00
CA THR A 154 12.10 -2.65 -9.19
C THR A 154 12.50 -2.08 -7.83
N ARG A 155 13.37 -1.06 -7.83
CA ARG A 155 13.75 -0.37 -6.59
C ARG A 155 12.57 0.34 -5.92
N GLU A 156 11.58 0.78 -6.70
CA GLU A 156 10.33 1.36 -6.26
C GLU A 156 9.29 0.31 -5.85
N TYR A 157 9.71 -0.95 -5.73
CA TYR A 157 8.89 -2.09 -5.33
C TYR A 157 7.75 -2.44 -6.31
N VAL A 158 7.86 -2.01 -7.56
CA VAL A 158 6.92 -2.43 -8.60
C VAL A 158 7.26 -3.82 -9.08
N LYS A 159 6.31 -4.74 -9.01
CA LYS A 159 6.48 -6.11 -9.50
C LYS A 159 6.49 -6.12 -11.02
N ALA A 160 7.53 -6.73 -11.59
CA ALA A 160 7.70 -6.90 -13.04
C ALA A 160 7.85 -8.38 -13.38
N ALA A 161 7.35 -8.78 -14.54
CA ALA A 161 7.45 -10.14 -15.05
C ALA A 161 8.01 -10.14 -16.48
N ILE A 162 8.85 -11.10 -16.78
CA ILE A 162 9.39 -11.34 -18.10
C ILE A 162 9.19 -12.80 -18.49
N PRO A 163 8.89 -13.12 -19.75
CA PRO A 163 8.86 -14.50 -20.21
C PRO A 163 10.17 -15.20 -19.89
N TRP A 164 10.08 -16.41 -19.35
CA TRP A 164 11.26 -17.23 -19.11
C TRP A 164 11.81 -17.76 -20.41
N GLU A 165 13.11 -17.57 -20.65
CA GLU A 165 13.86 -18.17 -21.76
C GLU A 165 15.01 -19.01 -21.21
N GLU A 166 15.10 -20.25 -21.66
CA GLU A 166 16.16 -21.17 -21.27
C GLU A 166 17.54 -20.62 -21.70
N GLY A 167 18.50 -20.53 -20.76
CA GLY A 167 19.84 -19.99 -21.05
C GLY A 167 20.08 -18.53 -20.68
N LYS A 168 19.05 -17.75 -20.36
CA LYS A 168 19.24 -16.41 -19.75
C LYS A 168 19.68 -16.57 -18.30
N LYS A 169 20.98 -16.37 -18.04
CA LYS A 169 21.52 -16.32 -16.67
C LYS A 169 20.96 -15.10 -15.94
N ARG A 170 20.71 -15.26 -14.62
CA ARG A 170 20.46 -14.15 -13.69
C ARG A 170 21.56 -13.08 -13.82
N ARG A 171 21.34 -12.07 -14.63
CA ARG A 171 22.12 -10.84 -14.65
C ARG A 171 21.21 -9.74 -14.14
N HIS A 172 21.78 -8.67 -13.57
CA HIS A 172 21.09 -7.39 -13.39
C HIS A 172 20.74 -6.86 -14.79
N ASP A 173 19.60 -7.27 -15.32
CA ASP A 173 19.22 -6.89 -16.67
C ASP A 173 18.41 -5.58 -16.60
N HIS A 174 18.90 -4.57 -17.29
CA HIS A 174 18.16 -3.35 -17.61
C HIS A 174 17.03 -3.75 -18.56
N TRP A 175 15.79 -3.38 -18.22
CA TRP A 175 14.61 -3.75 -19.00
C TRP A 175 13.92 -2.55 -19.59
N ASN A 176 13.77 -2.58 -20.92
CA ASN A 176 12.86 -1.71 -21.66
C ASN A 176 11.53 -2.44 -21.88
N ASN A 177 10.46 -1.88 -21.34
CA ASN A 177 9.06 -2.05 -21.68
C ASN A 177 8.47 -3.45 -21.87
N GLY A 178 7.57 -3.81 -20.97
CA GLY A 178 6.63 -4.90 -21.14
C GLY A 178 5.64 -5.01 -19.99
N PHE A 179 4.84 -3.98 -19.78
CA PHE A 179 3.64 -4.11 -18.94
C PHE A 179 2.47 -4.48 -19.83
N HIS A 180 1.97 -5.70 -19.68
CA HIS A 180 0.67 -6.14 -20.18
C HIS A 180 -0.34 -6.21 -19.04
#